data_c2cfdce527ba0d2ad64f85a2deeb5426
#
_entry.id   c2cfdce527ba0d2ad64f85a2deeb5426
#
_cell.length_a   1.000
_cell.length_b   1.000
_cell.length_c   1.000
_cell.angle_alpha   90.00
_cell.angle_beta   90.00
_cell.angle_gamma   90.00
#
_symmetry.space_group_name_H-M   'P 1'
#
loop_
_entity.id
_entity.type
_entity.pdbx_description
1 polymer ?
#
loop_
_entity_poly.entity_id
_entity_poly.type
_entity_poly.pdbx_seq_one_letter_code
_entity_poly.pdbx_strand_id
1 'polypeptide(L)'
;MLLTIDVGNTHTVLGLFDGDEIVEHWRISTDPRRTADELAVLMQGLMGMHPMLGTELGDGIHGIAICATVPSVLHELREVTRRYYGDVPAVLVEPGTKTGVPILMDNPKEVGADRIVNAVAAAELYGGPAIVVDFGTATTFDAVSAKGEYVGGVISPGIEISMEALGVRGAQLRKIELARPRNVIGKSTVEAMQSGVVYGFAGQVDGIVARMSKELAGPGGDPDDVRVIATGGLAPIVLGESSVIDDHEPWLTLIGLRLVYERNAPKFA
;
A
#
# COMPACT_ATOMS: atom_id res chain seq x y z
N MET A 1 -21.55 -5.52 0.38
CA MET A 1 -20.28 -4.91 -0.04
C MET A 1 -19.13 -5.51 0.74
N LEU A 2 -17.93 -5.50 0.22
CA LEU A 2 -16.71 -5.94 0.91
C LEU A 2 -15.97 -4.70 1.46
N LEU A 3 -15.66 -4.71 2.76
CA LEU A 3 -14.83 -3.70 3.40
C LEU A 3 -13.39 -4.18 3.44
N THR A 4 -12.46 -3.42 2.87
CA THR A 4 -11.01 -3.66 2.95
C THR A 4 -10.36 -2.62 3.82
N ILE A 5 -9.42 -3.01 4.68
CA ILE A 5 -8.74 -2.14 5.63
C ILE A 5 -7.24 -2.38 5.56
N ASP A 6 -6.52 -1.38 5.10
CA ASP A 6 -5.06 -1.37 5.11
C ASP A 6 -4.55 -0.46 6.24
N VAL A 7 -3.85 -1.03 7.20
CA VAL A 7 -3.29 -0.32 8.35
C VAL A 7 -1.78 -0.14 8.19
N GLY A 8 -1.41 0.98 7.62
CA GLY A 8 -0.02 1.44 7.60
C GLY A 8 0.38 2.15 8.90
N ASN A 9 1.68 2.44 9.05
CA ASN A 9 2.21 3.11 10.24
C ASN A 9 1.69 4.56 10.41
N THR A 10 1.42 5.25 9.32
CA THR A 10 0.98 6.66 9.32
C THR A 10 -0.51 6.80 9.06
N HIS A 11 -1.03 6.05 8.12
CA HIS A 11 -2.43 6.13 7.70
C HIS A 11 -3.07 4.75 7.66
N THR A 12 -4.34 4.70 8.02
CA THR A 12 -5.23 3.57 7.79
C THR A 12 -6.16 3.94 6.65
N VAL A 13 -6.19 3.10 5.61
CA VAL A 13 -7.03 3.30 4.42
C VAL A 13 -8.13 2.25 4.43
N LEU A 14 -9.37 2.71 4.26
CA LEU A 14 -10.53 1.85 4.12
C LEU A 14 -11.01 1.92 2.67
N GLY A 15 -11.39 0.79 2.10
CA GLY A 15 -12.01 0.70 0.78
C GLY A 15 -13.30 -0.10 0.85
N LEU A 16 -14.31 0.38 0.16
CA LEU A 16 -15.58 -0.30 0.02
C LEU A 16 -15.72 -0.80 -1.42
N PHE A 17 -15.91 -2.10 -1.58
CA PHE A 17 -16.07 -2.73 -2.88
C PHE A 17 -17.51 -3.20 -3.10
N ASP A 18 -18.02 -2.96 -4.31
CA ASP A 18 -19.18 -3.64 -4.86
C ASP A 18 -18.70 -4.49 -6.06
N GLY A 19 -18.67 -5.81 -5.87
CA GLY A 19 -17.94 -6.68 -6.79
C GLY A 19 -16.47 -6.31 -6.90
N ASP A 20 -16.02 -5.96 -8.11
CA ASP A 20 -14.64 -5.60 -8.41
C ASP A 20 -14.34 -4.10 -8.30
N GLU A 21 -15.37 -3.27 -8.19
CA GLU A 21 -15.26 -1.80 -8.20
C GLU A 21 -15.14 -1.24 -6.78
N ILE A 22 -14.20 -0.31 -6.59
CA ILE A 22 -14.13 0.51 -5.38
C ILE A 22 -15.17 1.62 -5.52
N VAL A 23 -16.24 1.53 -4.71
CA VAL A 23 -17.34 2.50 -4.73
C VAL A 23 -17.11 3.67 -3.78
N GLU A 24 -16.31 3.47 -2.74
CA GLU A 24 -15.93 4.51 -1.80
C GLU A 24 -14.61 4.15 -1.09
N HIS A 25 -13.91 5.17 -0.60
CA HIS A 25 -12.71 4.99 0.19
C HIS A 25 -12.51 6.12 1.18
N TRP A 26 -11.87 5.79 2.29
CA TRP A 26 -11.55 6.76 3.35
C TRP A 26 -10.11 6.57 3.83
N ARG A 27 -9.52 7.65 4.30
CA ARG A 27 -8.21 7.65 4.92
C ARG A 27 -8.27 8.34 6.27
N ILE A 28 -7.80 7.66 7.30
CA ILE A 28 -7.64 8.20 8.65
C ILE A 28 -6.18 8.08 9.09
N SER A 29 -5.78 8.88 10.07
CA SER A 29 -4.48 8.71 10.72
C SER A 29 -4.46 7.43 11.53
N THR A 30 -3.38 6.65 11.46
CA THR A 30 -3.16 5.51 12.34
C THR A 30 -2.72 6.01 13.71
N ASP A 31 -3.51 5.72 14.75
CA ASP A 31 -3.15 5.98 16.15
C ASP A 31 -3.15 4.63 16.91
N PRO A 32 -1.98 4.14 17.34
CA PRO A 32 -1.84 2.85 18.02
C PRO A 32 -2.47 2.83 19.43
N ARG A 33 -2.99 3.95 19.91
CA ARG A 33 -3.64 4.09 21.22
C ARG A 33 -5.16 4.03 21.14
N ARG A 34 -5.74 4.05 19.93
CA ARG A 34 -7.20 3.97 19.77
C ARG A 34 -7.70 2.62 20.20
N THR A 35 -8.79 2.64 20.96
CA THR A 35 -9.53 1.46 21.36
C THR A 35 -10.44 0.96 20.24
N ALA A 36 -10.92 -0.29 20.35
CA ALA A 36 -11.89 -0.86 19.43
C ALA A 36 -13.17 0.00 19.32
N ASP A 37 -13.64 0.55 20.44
CA ASP A 37 -14.86 1.38 20.46
C ASP A 37 -14.66 2.70 19.71
N GLU A 38 -13.51 3.36 19.84
CA GLU A 38 -13.18 4.57 19.08
C GLU A 38 -13.05 4.28 17.59
N LEU A 39 -12.42 3.17 17.21
CA LEU A 39 -12.34 2.73 15.82
C LEU A 39 -13.74 2.44 15.24
N ALA A 40 -14.59 1.75 15.99
CA ALA A 40 -15.97 1.45 15.57
C ALA A 40 -16.78 2.74 15.31
N VAL A 41 -16.68 3.73 16.20
CA VAL A 41 -17.35 5.04 16.01
C VAL A 41 -16.84 5.76 14.77
N LEU A 42 -15.52 5.77 14.54
CA LEU A 42 -14.93 6.38 13.35
C LEU A 42 -15.40 5.67 12.07
N MET A 43 -15.36 4.35 12.05
CA MET A 43 -15.78 3.54 10.90
C MET A 43 -17.27 3.73 10.63
N GLN A 44 -18.11 3.70 11.65
CA GLN A 44 -19.55 3.97 11.53
C GLN A 44 -19.81 5.39 10.98
N GLY A 45 -19.09 6.39 11.49
CA GLY A 45 -19.22 7.77 11.02
C GLY A 45 -18.86 7.93 9.55
N LEU A 46 -17.79 7.27 9.09
CA LEU A 46 -17.36 7.31 7.70
C LEU A 46 -18.33 6.54 6.79
N MET A 47 -18.66 5.31 7.13
CA MET A 47 -19.55 4.47 6.33
C MET A 47 -20.98 4.97 6.32
N GLY A 48 -21.48 5.56 7.42
CA GLY A 48 -22.81 6.16 7.48
C GLY A 48 -22.99 7.38 6.55
N MET A 49 -21.92 7.89 5.95
CA MET A 49 -22.01 8.90 4.86
C MET A 49 -22.34 8.28 3.50
N HIS A 50 -22.18 6.97 3.35
CA HIS A 50 -22.43 6.30 2.09
C HIS A 50 -23.91 5.87 1.95
N PRO A 51 -24.63 6.29 0.90
CA PRO A 51 -26.07 6.12 0.80
C PRO A 51 -26.55 4.68 0.68
N MET A 52 -25.68 3.75 0.27
CA MET A 52 -26.02 2.32 0.11
C MET A 52 -25.72 1.48 1.36
N LEU A 53 -25.14 2.07 2.41
CA LEU A 53 -24.92 1.41 3.69
C LEU A 53 -26.05 1.80 4.65
N GLY A 54 -26.39 0.90 5.57
CA GLY A 54 -27.37 1.16 6.62
C GLY A 54 -26.82 2.09 7.71
N THR A 55 -27.66 2.32 8.71
CA THR A 55 -27.30 3.22 9.81
C THR A 55 -26.49 2.55 10.92
N GLU A 56 -26.49 1.22 10.96
CA GLU A 56 -25.71 0.45 11.93
C GLU A 56 -24.39 -0.03 11.32
N LEU A 57 -23.38 -0.19 12.18
CA LEU A 57 -22.09 -0.69 11.73
C LEU A 57 -22.23 -2.15 11.27
N GLY A 58 -21.76 -2.41 10.04
CA GLY A 58 -21.90 -3.72 9.41
C GLY A 58 -23.07 -3.86 8.44
N ASP A 59 -24.05 -2.94 8.47
CA ASP A 59 -25.16 -2.97 7.52
C ASP A 59 -24.66 -2.91 6.08
N GLY A 60 -25.12 -3.85 5.25
CA GLY A 60 -24.72 -3.94 3.84
C GLY A 60 -23.30 -4.50 3.61
N ILE A 61 -22.54 -4.80 4.67
CA ILE A 61 -21.21 -5.41 4.59
C ILE A 61 -21.36 -6.94 4.64
N HIS A 62 -20.89 -7.63 3.62
CA HIS A 62 -20.90 -9.10 3.56
C HIS A 62 -19.53 -9.74 3.85
N GLY A 63 -18.48 -8.93 3.97
CA GLY A 63 -17.13 -9.41 4.23
C GLY A 63 -16.17 -8.30 4.60
N ILE A 64 -15.11 -8.68 5.29
CA ILE A 64 -14.04 -7.76 5.72
C ILE A 64 -12.68 -8.38 5.40
N ALA A 65 -11.76 -7.61 4.82
CA ALA A 65 -10.37 -8.01 4.64
C ALA A 65 -9.45 -6.97 5.27
N ILE A 66 -8.47 -7.43 6.05
CA ILE A 66 -7.58 -6.55 6.82
C ILE A 66 -6.14 -6.97 6.61
N CYS A 67 -5.26 -6.01 6.25
CA CYS A 67 -3.82 -6.13 6.51
C CYS A 67 -3.38 -5.03 7.47
N ALA A 68 -2.37 -5.31 8.26
CA ALA A 68 -1.86 -4.35 9.22
C ALA A 68 -0.38 -4.54 9.50
N THR A 69 0.35 -3.43 9.47
CA THR A 69 1.76 -3.35 9.90
C THR A 69 1.89 -2.94 11.36
N VAL A 70 0.79 -2.53 12.02
CA VAL A 70 0.74 -2.07 13.41
C VAL A 70 0.00 -3.08 14.29
N PRO A 71 0.70 -3.93 15.07
CA PRO A 71 0.08 -5.04 15.82
C PRO A 71 -0.99 -4.61 16.83
N SER A 72 -0.81 -3.46 17.49
CA SER A 72 -1.81 -2.94 18.44
C SER A 72 -3.13 -2.59 17.74
N VAL A 73 -3.06 -1.92 16.59
CA VAL A 73 -4.27 -1.58 15.80
C VAL A 73 -4.93 -2.83 15.24
N LEU A 74 -4.15 -3.84 14.81
CA LEU A 74 -4.70 -5.12 14.38
C LEU A 74 -5.47 -5.83 15.51
N HIS A 75 -4.95 -5.77 16.73
CA HIS A 75 -5.65 -6.32 17.92
C HIS A 75 -7.01 -5.64 18.10
N GLU A 76 -7.05 -4.32 18.07
CA GLU A 76 -8.29 -3.56 18.21
C GLU A 76 -9.27 -3.80 17.05
N LEU A 77 -8.79 -3.92 15.83
CA LEU A 77 -9.64 -4.25 14.67
C LEU A 77 -10.26 -5.64 14.76
N ARG A 78 -9.56 -6.62 15.36
CA ARG A 78 -10.17 -7.93 15.67
C ARG A 78 -11.33 -7.79 16.66
N GLU A 79 -11.18 -6.96 17.69
CA GLU A 79 -12.27 -6.66 18.61
C GLU A 79 -13.41 -5.92 17.94
N VAL A 80 -13.13 -4.98 17.02
CA VAL A 80 -14.14 -4.30 16.20
C VAL A 80 -14.93 -5.32 15.39
N THR A 81 -14.27 -6.20 14.65
CA THR A 81 -14.95 -7.20 13.82
C THR A 81 -15.81 -8.12 14.67
N ARG A 82 -15.29 -8.60 15.79
CA ARG A 82 -16.00 -9.51 16.71
C ARG A 82 -17.22 -8.87 17.36
N ARG A 83 -17.11 -7.60 17.78
CA ARG A 83 -18.16 -6.94 18.60
C ARG A 83 -19.22 -6.23 17.78
N TYR A 84 -18.84 -5.67 16.64
CA TYR A 84 -19.69 -4.74 15.90
C TYR A 84 -20.13 -5.26 14.53
N TYR A 85 -19.41 -6.26 13.97
CA TYR A 85 -19.78 -6.86 12.68
C TYR A 85 -20.40 -8.26 12.81
N GLY A 86 -20.48 -8.80 14.03
CA GLY A 86 -21.17 -10.07 14.30
C GLY A 86 -20.63 -11.23 13.47
N ASP A 87 -21.52 -11.81 12.65
CA ASP A 87 -21.21 -12.99 11.82
C ASP A 87 -20.61 -12.63 10.45
N VAL A 88 -20.27 -11.37 10.18
CA VAL A 88 -19.63 -10.97 8.92
C VAL A 88 -18.25 -11.63 8.83
N PRO A 89 -17.99 -12.43 7.79
CA PRO A 89 -16.71 -13.09 7.63
C PRO A 89 -15.56 -12.07 7.51
N ALA A 90 -14.53 -12.25 8.34
CA ALA A 90 -13.33 -11.40 8.31
C ALA A 90 -12.09 -12.23 7.99
N VAL A 91 -11.30 -11.75 7.03
CA VAL A 91 -10.01 -12.33 6.64
C VAL A 91 -8.91 -11.35 7.04
N LEU A 92 -8.05 -11.78 7.95
CA LEU A 92 -6.86 -11.06 8.35
C LEU A 92 -5.65 -11.65 7.62
N VAL A 93 -4.87 -10.80 6.97
CA VAL A 93 -3.65 -11.25 6.26
C VAL A 93 -2.54 -11.50 7.27
N GLU A 94 -2.34 -12.77 7.58
CA GLU A 94 -1.40 -13.27 8.57
C GLU A 94 -0.67 -14.52 8.05
N PRO A 95 0.40 -14.98 8.69
CA PRO A 95 1.04 -16.23 8.33
C PRO A 95 0.03 -17.40 8.29
N GLY A 96 -0.11 -18.03 7.14
CA GLY A 96 -1.07 -19.11 6.89
C GLY A 96 -2.31 -18.69 6.07
N THR A 97 -2.54 -17.41 5.86
CA THR A 97 -3.58 -16.93 4.94
C THR A 97 -3.24 -17.35 3.50
N LYS A 98 -4.22 -17.86 2.77
CA LYS A 98 -4.05 -18.26 1.36
C LYS A 98 -3.97 -17.02 0.47
N THR A 99 -2.79 -16.59 0.14
CA THR A 99 -2.58 -15.43 -0.74
C THR A 99 -2.63 -15.79 -2.23
N GLY A 100 -2.34 -17.06 -2.57
CA GLY A 100 -2.21 -17.51 -3.96
C GLY A 100 -0.88 -17.13 -4.61
N VAL A 101 -0.02 -16.40 -3.89
CA VAL A 101 1.32 -16.02 -4.30
C VAL A 101 2.32 -16.74 -3.38
N PRO A 102 3.18 -17.62 -3.90
CA PRO A 102 4.26 -18.21 -3.13
C PRO A 102 5.26 -17.12 -2.69
N ILE A 103 5.73 -17.22 -1.44
CA ILE A 103 6.69 -16.25 -0.88
C ILE A 103 8.04 -16.94 -0.78
N LEU A 104 8.95 -16.59 -1.69
CA LEU A 104 10.29 -17.19 -1.82
C LEU A 104 11.34 -16.34 -1.11
N MET A 105 11.14 -16.09 0.18
CA MET A 105 12.06 -15.38 1.06
C MET A 105 12.75 -16.35 2.00
N ASP A 106 13.95 -16.01 2.45
CA ASP A 106 14.67 -16.78 3.49
C ASP A 106 13.82 -16.93 4.76
N ASN A 107 13.13 -15.84 5.15
CA ASN A 107 12.14 -15.85 6.23
C ASN A 107 10.83 -15.21 5.78
N PRO A 108 9.87 -16.00 5.26
CA PRO A 108 8.58 -15.48 4.77
C PRO A 108 7.76 -14.71 5.82
N LYS A 109 7.99 -14.95 7.12
CA LYS A 109 7.27 -14.28 8.21
C LYS A 109 7.71 -12.83 8.44
N GLU A 110 8.83 -12.42 7.88
CA GLU A 110 9.34 -11.04 7.97
C GLU A 110 8.77 -10.11 6.90
N VAL A 111 8.07 -10.65 5.91
CA VAL A 111 7.44 -9.84 4.87
C VAL A 111 6.19 -9.18 5.42
N GLY A 112 6.11 -7.87 5.31
CA GLY A 112 4.92 -7.10 5.68
C GLY A 112 3.69 -7.58 4.90
N ALA A 113 2.54 -7.60 5.58
CA ALA A 113 1.29 -8.05 4.97
C ALA A 113 0.87 -7.19 3.78
N ASP A 114 1.10 -5.88 3.84
CA ASP A 114 0.91 -4.90 2.77
C ASP A 114 1.71 -5.27 1.51
N ARG A 115 2.98 -5.62 1.66
CA ARG A 115 3.85 -6.02 0.55
C ARG A 115 3.39 -7.32 -0.12
N ILE A 116 2.93 -8.29 0.68
CA ILE A 116 2.35 -9.54 0.17
C ILE A 116 1.09 -9.24 -0.63
N VAL A 117 0.22 -8.41 -0.09
CA VAL A 117 -1.06 -8.03 -0.72
C VAL A 117 -0.83 -7.25 -2.00
N ASN A 118 0.15 -6.35 -2.04
CA ASN A 118 0.57 -5.64 -3.26
C ASN A 118 1.07 -6.63 -4.33
N ALA A 119 1.87 -7.62 -3.93
CA ALA A 119 2.35 -8.66 -4.87
C ALA A 119 1.20 -9.53 -5.41
N VAL A 120 0.18 -9.81 -4.59
CA VAL A 120 -1.03 -10.52 -5.04
C VAL A 120 -1.76 -9.73 -6.12
N ALA A 121 -1.97 -8.42 -5.89
CA ALA A 121 -2.63 -7.56 -6.86
C ALA A 121 -1.81 -7.41 -8.14
N ALA A 122 -0.50 -7.21 -8.03
CA ALA A 122 0.38 -7.08 -9.18
C ALA A 122 0.38 -8.35 -10.04
N ALA A 123 0.50 -9.54 -9.42
CA ALA A 123 0.48 -10.81 -10.12
C ALA A 123 -0.85 -11.07 -10.84
N GLU A 124 -1.98 -10.68 -10.23
CA GLU A 124 -3.31 -10.91 -10.81
C GLU A 124 -3.63 -9.93 -11.94
N LEU A 125 -3.31 -8.63 -11.76
CA LEU A 125 -3.69 -7.57 -12.68
C LEU A 125 -2.73 -7.43 -13.87
N TYR A 126 -1.43 -7.61 -13.62
CA TYR A 126 -0.38 -7.31 -14.60
C TYR A 126 0.42 -8.55 -14.99
N GLY A 127 0.30 -9.64 -14.24
CA GLY A 127 1.14 -10.82 -14.42
C GLY A 127 2.55 -10.61 -13.85
N GLY A 128 3.48 -11.43 -14.32
CA GLY A 128 4.91 -11.33 -13.97
C GLY A 128 5.79 -11.53 -15.20
N PRO A 129 7.06 -11.09 -15.17
CA PRO A 129 7.72 -10.48 -14.01
C PRO A 129 7.28 -9.02 -13.77
N ALA A 130 7.18 -8.63 -12.49
CA ALA A 130 6.74 -7.28 -12.11
C ALA A 130 7.49 -6.74 -10.89
N ILE A 131 7.57 -5.42 -10.80
CA ILE A 131 8.06 -4.69 -9.64
C ILE A 131 6.97 -3.72 -9.18
N VAL A 132 6.57 -3.82 -7.92
CA VAL A 132 5.69 -2.82 -7.29
C VAL A 132 6.56 -1.81 -6.56
N VAL A 133 6.37 -0.53 -6.84
CA VAL A 133 6.99 0.58 -6.11
C VAL A 133 5.91 1.26 -5.27
N ASP A 134 5.95 1.08 -3.96
CA ASP A 134 4.99 1.68 -3.04
C ASP A 134 5.61 2.91 -2.35
N PHE A 135 5.00 4.07 -2.56
CA PHE A 135 5.39 5.35 -1.97
C PHE A 135 4.59 5.63 -0.69
N GLY A 136 4.87 4.84 0.34
CA GLY A 136 4.30 4.97 1.67
C GLY A 136 5.24 5.65 2.69
N THR A 137 5.13 5.24 3.95
CA THR A 137 6.04 5.64 5.05
C THR A 137 7.49 5.28 4.71
N ALA A 138 7.71 4.08 4.18
CA ALA A 138 8.91 3.73 3.43
C ALA A 138 8.60 3.77 1.93
N THR A 139 9.62 3.84 1.08
CA THR A 139 9.50 3.50 -0.33
C THR A 139 9.96 2.06 -0.48
N THR A 140 9.03 1.15 -0.81
CA THR A 140 9.33 -0.26 -1.01
C THR A 140 9.31 -0.62 -2.48
N PHE A 141 10.10 -1.63 -2.84
CA PHE A 141 10.18 -2.20 -4.18
C PHE A 141 9.99 -3.70 -4.02
N ASP A 142 8.88 -4.22 -4.49
CA ASP A 142 8.47 -5.61 -4.31
C ASP A 142 8.53 -6.35 -5.63
N ALA A 143 9.32 -7.42 -5.67
CA ALA A 143 9.58 -8.17 -6.88
C ALA A 143 8.67 -9.42 -6.99
N VAL A 144 7.99 -9.53 -8.11
CA VAL A 144 7.16 -10.67 -8.49
C VAL A 144 7.81 -11.37 -9.68
N SER A 145 8.05 -12.70 -9.57
CA SER A 145 8.65 -13.48 -10.65
C SER A 145 7.69 -13.67 -11.83
N ALA A 146 8.20 -14.14 -12.97
CA ALA A 146 7.37 -14.52 -14.13
C ALA A 146 6.33 -15.63 -13.83
N LYS A 147 6.47 -16.31 -12.68
CA LYS A 147 5.51 -17.32 -12.21
C LYS A 147 4.50 -16.78 -11.20
N GLY A 148 4.52 -15.47 -10.93
CA GLY A 148 3.68 -14.85 -9.93
C GLY A 148 4.13 -15.10 -8.47
N GLU A 149 5.41 -15.36 -8.24
CA GLU A 149 5.98 -15.61 -6.91
C GLU A 149 6.58 -14.30 -6.34
N TYR A 150 6.36 -14.03 -5.07
CA TYR A 150 7.09 -12.97 -4.38
C TYR A 150 8.52 -13.41 -4.09
N VAL A 151 9.50 -12.76 -4.71
CA VAL A 151 10.91 -13.19 -4.63
C VAL A 151 11.80 -12.27 -3.81
N GLY A 152 11.23 -11.23 -3.20
CA GLY A 152 11.97 -10.31 -2.37
C GLY A 152 11.76 -8.86 -2.77
N GLY A 153 12.64 -7.97 -2.33
CA GLY A 153 12.52 -6.56 -2.69
C GLY A 153 13.52 -5.66 -1.97
N VAL A 154 13.30 -4.36 -2.13
CA VAL A 154 14.14 -3.31 -1.52
C VAL A 154 13.27 -2.42 -0.64
N ILE A 155 13.81 -1.93 0.47
CA ILE A 155 13.18 -0.95 1.35
C ILE A 155 14.10 0.24 1.48
N SER A 156 13.59 1.43 1.24
CA SER A 156 14.30 2.68 1.47
C SER A 156 13.44 3.66 2.28
N PRO A 157 14.06 4.69 2.88
CA PRO A 157 13.29 5.73 3.55
C PRO A 157 12.28 6.37 2.60
N GLY A 158 11.05 6.58 3.07
CA GLY A 158 10.02 7.26 2.29
C GLY A 158 10.26 8.78 2.16
N ILE A 159 9.48 9.41 1.30
CA ILE A 159 9.60 10.84 0.99
C ILE A 159 9.38 11.70 2.24
N GLU A 160 8.30 11.47 2.99
CA GLU A 160 7.97 12.25 4.18
C GLU A 160 9.01 12.09 5.28
N ILE A 161 9.45 10.85 5.57
CA ILE A 161 10.49 10.59 6.57
C ILE A 161 11.79 11.28 6.20
N SER A 162 12.19 11.24 4.93
CA SER A 162 13.42 11.89 4.44
C SER A 162 13.35 13.40 4.60
N MET A 163 12.19 13.99 4.30
CA MET A 163 11.95 15.42 4.47
C MET A 163 11.91 15.83 5.94
N GLU A 164 11.28 15.03 6.78
CA GLU A 164 11.23 15.27 8.23
C GLU A 164 12.64 15.19 8.84
N ALA A 165 13.40 14.16 8.49
CA ALA A 165 14.79 14.02 8.95
C ALA A 165 15.65 15.20 8.53
N LEU A 166 15.49 15.70 7.29
CA LEU A 166 16.17 16.88 6.80
C LEU A 166 15.74 18.15 7.54
N GLY A 167 14.44 18.29 7.81
CA GLY A 167 13.90 19.43 8.56
C GLY A 167 14.34 19.47 10.04
N VAL A 168 14.40 18.30 10.69
CA VAL A 168 14.82 18.18 12.11
C VAL A 168 16.34 18.35 12.27
N ARG A 169 17.13 17.80 11.33
CA ARG A 169 18.59 17.80 11.41
C ARG A 169 19.24 19.01 10.73
N GLY A 170 18.53 19.66 9.82
CA GLY A 170 19.01 20.86 9.13
C GLY A 170 18.71 22.12 9.92
N ALA A 171 19.75 22.84 10.38
CA ALA A 171 19.65 23.98 11.31
C ALA A 171 18.73 25.14 10.85
N GLN A 172 18.37 25.22 9.56
CA GLN A 172 17.53 26.28 8.98
C GLN A 172 16.46 25.74 8.01
N LEU A 173 16.27 24.41 7.94
CA LEU A 173 15.34 23.83 7.00
C LEU A 173 13.98 23.64 7.69
N ARG A 174 12.94 24.26 7.15
CA ARG A 174 11.56 24.17 7.65
C ARG A 174 10.80 23.09 6.88
N LYS A 175 9.73 22.59 7.47
CA LYS A 175 8.76 21.73 6.72
C LYS A 175 8.25 22.55 5.54
N ILE A 176 8.42 22.00 4.33
CA ILE A 176 7.97 22.61 3.07
C ILE A 176 6.84 21.80 2.48
N GLU A 177 6.05 22.45 1.66
CA GLU A 177 5.05 21.77 0.84
C GLU A 177 5.75 20.96 -0.27
N LEU A 178 5.33 19.70 -0.44
CA LEU A 178 5.80 18.83 -1.51
C LEU A 178 5.14 19.27 -2.82
N ALA A 179 5.91 19.93 -3.66
CA ALA A 179 5.47 20.40 -4.97
C ALA A 179 6.60 20.26 -5.98
N ARG A 180 6.24 20.15 -7.26
CA ARG A 180 7.24 20.14 -8.34
C ARG A 180 7.93 21.49 -8.43
N PRO A 181 9.26 21.56 -8.42
CA PRO A 181 10.00 22.81 -8.56
C PRO A 181 9.91 23.33 -10.01
N ARG A 182 10.07 24.63 -10.20
CA ARG A 182 10.07 25.25 -11.52
C ARG A 182 11.24 24.80 -12.39
N ASN A 183 12.40 24.57 -11.76
CA ASN A 183 13.62 24.12 -12.41
C ASN A 183 14.37 23.16 -11.49
N VAL A 184 15.19 22.27 -12.07
CA VAL A 184 16.07 21.37 -11.31
C VAL A 184 17.05 22.15 -10.42
N ILE A 185 17.60 23.26 -10.94
CA ILE A 185 18.45 24.14 -10.13
C ILE A 185 17.55 25.16 -9.43
N GLY A 186 17.21 24.87 -8.15
CA GLY A 186 16.41 25.76 -7.30
C GLY A 186 17.15 27.04 -6.96
N LYS A 187 16.46 28.19 -7.03
CA LYS A 187 17.03 29.51 -6.67
C LYS A 187 16.65 29.97 -5.26
N SER A 188 15.95 29.14 -4.51
CA SER A 188 15.67 29.30 -3.10
C SER A 188 15.88 27.96 -2.38
N THR A 189 16.03 27.99 -1.05
CA THR A 189 16.16 26.78 -0.25
C THR A 189 14.94 25.86 -0.43
N VAL A 190 13.74 26.43 -0.50
CA VAL A 190 12.49 25.67 -0.73
C VAL A 190 12.53 24.94 -2.07
N GLU A 191 12.85 25.65 -3.17
CA GLU A 191 12.93 25.03 -4.49
C GLU A 191 14.07 24.01 -4.58
N ALA A 192 15.19 24.25 -3.92
CA ALA A 192 16.30 23.30 -3.86
C ALA A 192 15.92 22.02 -3.13
N MET A 193 15.16 22.11 -2.01
CA MET A 193 14.64 20.97 -1.29
C MET A 193 13.59 20.22 -2.12
N GLN A 194 12.64 20.93 -2.75
CA GLN A 194 11.64 20.32 -3.64
C GLN A 194 12.31 19.58 -4.80
N SER A 195 13.33 20.20 -5.41
CA SER A 195 14.11 19.58 -6.48
C SER A 195 14.84 18.31 -6.01
N GLY A 196 15.46 18.36 -4.85
CA GLY A 196 16.14 17.21 -4.27
C GLY A 196 15.17 16.05 -3.97
N VAL A 197 13.95 16.36 -3.53
CA VAL A 197 12.92 15.35 -3.30
C VAL A 197 12.43 14.75 -4.62
N VAL A 198 11.91 15.58 -5.52
CA VAL A 198 11.26 15.10 -6.75
C VAL A 198 12.26 14.32 -7.61
N TYR A 199 13.38 14.93 -7.97
CA TYR A 199 14.36 14.29 -8.85
C TYR A 199 15.25 13.28 -8.13
N GLY A 200 15.46 13.44 -6.83
CA GLY A 200 16.19 12.47 -6.02
C GLY A 200 15.44 11.15 -5.89
N PHE A 201 14.13 11.19 -5.60
CA PHE A 201 13.31 9.98 -5.54
C PHE A 201 13.06 9.38 -6.91
N ALA A 202 12.86 10.18 -7.97
CA ALA A 202 12.80 9.67 -9.33
C ALA A 202 14.07 8.90 -9.72
N GLY A 203 15.25 9.51 -9.48
CA GLY A 203 16.52 8.85 -9.75
C GLY A 203 16.78 7.61 -8.87
N GLN A 204 16.27 7.59 -7.62
CA GLN A 204 16.33 6.41 -6.77
C GLN A 204 15.50 5.28 -7.36
N VAL A 205 14.27 5.57 -7.79
CA VAL A 205 13.37 4.60 -8.44
C VAL A 205 14.01 4.05 -9.70
N ASP A 206 14.41 4.91 -10.61
CA ASP A 206 15.04 4.51 -11.88
C ASP A 206 16.29 3.64 -11.63
N GLY A 207 17.13 4.04 -10.68
CA GLY A 207 18.35 3.33 -10.37
C GLY A 207 18.16 1.97 -9.70
N ILE A 208 17.14 1.82 -8.82
CA ILE A 208 16.82 0.55 -8.15
C ILE A 208 16.11 -0.38 -9.13
N VAL A 209 15.07 0.11 -9.80
CA VAL A 209 14.28 -0.67 -10.76
C VAL A 209 15.16 -1.24 -11.86
N ALA A 210 16.06 -0.44 -12.46
CA ALA A 210 16.97 -0.92 -13.50
C ALA A 210 17.86 -2.10 -13.04
N ARG A 211 18.20 -2.17 -11.74
CA ARG A 211 18.98 -3.28 -11.18
C ARG A 211 18.09 -4.50 -10.91
N MET A 212 16.91 -4.27 -10.33
CA MET A 212 15.95 -5.33 -10.04
C MET A 212 15.43 -5.99 -11.31
N SER A 213 15.09 -5.20 -12.35
CA SER A 213 14.64 -5.72 -13.65
C SER A 213 15.67 -6.63 -14.30
N LYS A 214 16.94 -6.24 -14.23
CA LYS A 214 18.04 -7.09 -14.70
C LYS A 214 18.14 -8.43 -13.96
N GLU A 215 17.94 -8.39 -12.64
CA GLU A 215 17.98 -9.60 -11.81
C GLU A 215 16.76 -10.48 -12.05
N LEU A 216 15.56 -9.90 -12.15
CA LEU A 216 14.32 -10.61 -12.46
C LEU A 216 14.29 -11.25 -13.85
N ALA A 217 14.78 -10.54 -14.87
CA ALA A 217 14.87 -11.05 -16.22
C ALA A 217 15.82 -12.25 -16.33
N GLY A 218 16.85 -12.29 -15.48
CA GLY A 218 17.83 -13.36 -15.45
C GLY A 218 18.73 -13.44 -16.69
N PRO A 219 19.58 -14.48 -16.80
CA PRO A 219 20.48 -14.63 -17.93
C PRO A 219 19.73 -14.79 -19.25
N GLY A 220 19.89 -13.81 -20.16
CA GLY A 220 19.29 -13.84 -21.50
C GLY A 220 17.85 -13.35 -21.60
N GLY A 221 17.25 -12.94 -20.48
CA GLY A 221 15.97 -12.23 -20.48
C GLY A 221 16.11 -10.74 -20.76
N ASP A 222 15.02 -10.11 -21.15
CA ASP A 222 14.96 -8.67 -21.39
C ASP A 222 14.48 -7.95 -20.13
N PRO A 223 15.25 -7.03 -19.54
CA PRO A 223 14.79 -6.21 -18.42
C PRO A 223 13.55 -5.37 -18.75
N ASP A 224 13.31 -5.04 -20.01
CA ASP A 224 12.16 -4.25 -20.45
C ASP A 224 10.85 -5.06 -20.43
N ASP A 225 10.91 -6.39 -20.28
CA ASP A 225 9.74 -7.25 -20.07
C ASP A 225 9.19 -7.15 -18.63
N VAL A 226 9.92 -6.51 -17.69
CA VAL A 226 9.51 -6.38 -16.29
C VAL A 226 8.55 -5.20 -16.13
N ARG A 227 7.30 -5.48 -15.78
CA ARG A 227 6.29 -4.44 -15.56
C ARG A 227 6.53 -3.71 -14.24
N VAL A 228 6.49 -2.37 -14.26
CA VAL A 228 6.74 -1.54 -13.08
C VAL A 228 5.46 -0.76 -12.69
N ILE A 229 4.92 -1.08 -11.53
CA ILE A 229 3.66 -0.53 -11.03
C ILE A 229 3.94 0.35 -9.82
N ALA A 230 3.54 1.63 -9.88
CA ALA A 230 3.58 2.53 -8.73
C ALA A 230 2.27 2.49 -7.94
N THR A 231 2.38 2.54 -6.63
CA THR A 231 1.27 2.71 -5.69
C THR A 231 1.67 3.61 -4.53
N GLY A 232 0.76 3.84 -3.58
CA GLY A 232 1.01 4.68 -2.42
C GLY A 232 0.65 6.15 -2.63
N GLY A 233 0.35 6.83 -1.53
CA GLY A 233 -0.21 8.19 -1.55
C GLY A 233 0.74 9.28 -2.07
N LEU A 234 2.05 9.02 -2.13
CA LEU A 234 3.08 9.95 -2.59
C LEU A 234 3.59 9.64 -4.01
N ALA A 235 3.09 8.60 -4.66
CA ALA A 235 3.45 8.26 -6.04
C ALA A 235 3.31 9.46 -7.01
N PRO A 236 2.24 10.28 -6.95
CA PRO A 236 2.08 11.41 -7.88
C PRO A 236 3.23 12.42 -7.91
N ILE A 237 4.04 12.48 -6.82
CA ILE A 237 5.20 13.38 -6.75
C ILE A 237 6.31 12.95 -7.72
N VAL A 238 6.43 11.65 -7.98
CA VAL A 238 7.54 11.04 -8.72
C VAL A 238 7.14 10.60 -10.12
N LEU A 239 5.86 10.24 -10.34
CA LEU A 239 5.37 9.63 -11.58
C LEU A 239 5.76 10.36 -12.87
N GLY A 240 5.75 11.68 -12.88
CA GLY A 240 6.08 12.47 -14.07
C GLY A 240 7.59 12.64 -14.32
N GLU A 241 8.44 12.14 -13.43
CA GLU A 241 9.89 12.33 -13.45
C GLU A 241 10.69 11.02 -13.48
N SER A 242 10.05 9.91 -13.13
CA SER A 242 10.61 8.57 -13.31
C SER A 242 10.37 8.08 -14.72
N SER A 243 11.39 7.45 -15.31
CA SER A 243 11.35 6.94 -16.68
C SER A 243 10.98 5.44 -16.77
N VAL A 244 10.86 4.76 -15.62
CA VAL A 244 10.71 3.31 -15.57
C VAL A 244 9.35 2.85 -15.05
N ILE A 245 8.50 3.76 -14.59
CA ILE A 245 7.15 3.41 -14.10
C ILE A 245 6.20 3.29 -15.29
N ASP A 246 5.60 2.11 -15.45
CA ASP A 246 4.64 1.82 -16.53
C ASP A 246 3.21 2.16 -16.14
N ASP A 247 2.82 1.82 -14.91
CA ASP A 247 1.45 1.95 -14.42
C ASP A 247 1.40 2.62 -13.05
N HIS A 248 0.27 3.25 -12.77
CA HIS A 248 -0.05 3.78 -11.46
C HIS A 248 -1.40 3.22 -11.00
N GLU A 249 -1.37 2.40 -9.94
CA GLU A 249 -2.59 1.88 -9.30
C GLU A 249 -2.63 2.36 -7.84
N PRO A 250 -3.36 3.45 -7.56
CA PRO A 250 -3.39 4.03 -6.22
C PRO A 250 -4.05 3.12 -5.17
N TRP A 251 -4.85 2.16 -5.60
CA TRP A 251 -5.60 1.25 -4.72
C TRP A 251 -5.08 -0.18 -4.73
N LEU A 252 -3.86 -0.41 -5.19
CA LEU A 252 -3.28 -1.74 -5.36
C LEU A 252 -3.41 -2.60 -4.10
N THR A 253 -3.13 -2.04 -2.92
CA THR A 253 -3.26 -2.75 -1.63
C THR A 253 -4.71 -3.15 -1.33
N LEU A 254 -5.67 -2.26 -1.57
CA LEU A 254 -7.09 -2.56 -1.35
C LEU A 254 -7.60 -3.62 -2.32
N ILE A 255 -7.18 -3.56 -3.59
CA ILE A 255 -7.49 -4.59 -4.59
C ILE A 255 -6.90 -5.94 -4.18
N GLY A 256 -5.65 -5.95 -3.74
CA GLY A 256 -5.01 -7.17 -3.24
C GLY A 256 -5.72 -7.76 -2.02
N LEU A 257 -6.21 -6.93 -1.10
CA LEU A 257 -7.02 -7.36 0.03
C LEU A 257 -8.32 -8.03 -0.43
N ARG A 258 -9.01 -7.46 -1.44
CA ARG A 258 -10.19 -8.07 -2.04
C ARG A 258 -9.87 -9.46 -2.60
N LEU A 259 -8.80 -9.57 -3.38
CA LEU A 259 -8.36 -10.84 -3.97
C LEU A 259 -8.02 -11.90 -2.90
N VAL A 260 -7.36 -11.48 -1.82
CA VAL A 260 -7.08 -12.38 -0.69
C VAL A 260 -8.37 -12.80 0.02
N TYR A 261 -9.32 -11.88 0.19
CA TYR A 261 -10.64 -12.22 0.76
C TYR A 261 -11.33 -13.29 -0.07
N GLU A 262 -11.44 -13.13 -1.36
CA GLU A 262 -12.11 -14.07 -2.27
C GLU A 262 -11.51 -15.49 -2.23
N ARG A 263 -10.20 -15.59 -1.97
CA ARG A 263 -9.48 -16.87 -1.85
C ARG A 263 -9.69 -17.56 -0.51
N ASN A 264 -10.13 -16.84 0.53
CA ASN A 264 -10.24 -17.33 1.91
C ASN A 264 -11.67 -17.31 2.45
N ALA A 265 -12.56 -16.49 1.91
CA ALA A 265 -13.93 -16.37 2.37
C ALA A 265 -14.65 -17.72 2.23
N PRO A 266 -15.59 -18.03 3.16
CA PRO A 266 -16.45 -19.19 3.01
C PRO A 266 -17.20 -19.08 1.68
N LYS A 267 -17.07 -20.09 0.83
CA LYS A 267 -17.93 -20.17 -0.36
C LYS A 267 -19.34 -20.44 0.13
N PHE A 268 -20.19 -19.43 0.09
CA PHE A 268 -21.61 -19.66 0.27
C PHE A 268 -22.08 -20.58 -0.87
N ALA A 269 -22.53 -21.79 -0.48
CA ALA A 269 -23.06 -22.80 -1.40
C ALA A 269 -24.48 -22.40 -1.84
#